data_85f07e085191d9c3a932b2c324590caa
#
_entry.id   85f07e085191d9c3a932b2c324590caa
#
_cell.length_a   1.000
_cell.length_b   1.000
_cell.length_c   1.000
_cell.angle_alpha   90.00
_cell.angle_beta   90.00
_cell.angle_gamma   90.00
#
_symmetry.space_group_name_H-M   'P 1'
#
loop_
_entity.id
_entity.type
_entity.pdbx_description
1 polymer ?
#
loop_
_entity_poly.entity_id
_entity_poly.type
_entity_poly.pdbx_seq_one_letter_code
_entity_poly.pdbx_strand_id
1 'polypeptide(L)'
;HAAAQPLANDPWSLVPGAITPPYEMPSKYEKGVVRTLTNPKGEPRVQNARTPHQRLRGTVTPNGLHFVVAQSGAPDIDPAKHRLVIHGLVKRPLMFTLDTLERYPMVSRMAFIECGGNSAPMFSPTPVQATLQALHGMVSCSEWTGVLLSTLLEEAGLDPRAKWLIAEGADAPTLTRSTPLAKGMDDAMIALYQNGERLMPANGYPMRLLLPGWEGNMSIKWLRRIELTDQPGMTFPESKTYAQLLPGGKAYQFY
;
A
#
# COMPACT_ATOMS: atom_id res chain seq x y z
N HIS A 1 32.87 -27.79 9.26
CA HIS A 1 33.70 -26.84 10.03
C HIS A 1 34.55 -26.06 9.03
N ALA A 2 34.30 -24.76 8.85
CA ALA A 2 35.22 -23.88 8.14
C ALA A 2 36.43 -23.69 9.05
N ALA A 3 37.63 -24.04 8.59
CA ALA A 3 38.86 -23.74 9.30
C ALA A 3 39.00 -22.22 9.35
N ALA A 4 39.34 -21.68 10.52
CA ALA A 4 39.68 -20.28 10.67
C ALA A 4 40.91 -19.98 9.80
N GLN A 5 40.75 -19.16 8.79
CA GLN A 5 41.86 -18.64 8.01
C GLN A 5 42.53 -17.50 8.81
N PRO A 6 43.86 -17.35 8.76
CA PRO A 6 44.51 -16.19 9.35
C PRO A 6 43.93 -14.91 8.70
N LEU A 7 43.74 -13.87 9.54
CA LEU A 7 43.30 -12.54 9.06
C LEU A 7 44.32 -12.05 8.03
N ALA A 8 43.90 -12.06 6.76
CA ALA A 8 44.68 -11.48 5.67
C ALA A 8 44.72 -9.96 5.81
N ASN A 9 45.74 -9.33 5.25
CA ASN A 9 45.76 -7.87 5.07
C ASN A 9 44.81 -7.48 3.94
N ASP A 10 43.51 -7.47 4.25
CA ASP A 10 42.51 -7.11 3.25
C ASP A 10 42.68 -5.63 2.84
N PRO A 11 42.42 -5.29 1.55
CA PRO A 11 42.60 -3.93 1.05
C PRO A 11 41.82 -2.85 1.80
N TRP A 12 40.72 -3.21 2.46
CA TRP A 12 39.92 -2.30 3.27
C TRP A 12 40.40 -2.20 4.74
N SER A 13 41.36 -3.04 5.15
CA SER A 13 41.93 -3.01 6.49
C SER A 13 42.90 -1.84 6.59
N LEU A 14 42.91 -1.16 7.74
CA LEU A 14 43.84 -0.07 8.07
C LEU A 14 43.76 1.18 7.12
N VAL A 15 42.73 1.31 6.30
CA VAL A 15 42.49 2.51 5.50
C VAL A 15 41.20 3.21 5.96
N PRO A 16 41.15 4.56 5.90
CA PRO A 16 39.93 5.29 6.21
C PRO A 16 38.75 4.84 5.33
N GLY A 17 37.57 4.68 5.93
CA GLY A 17 36.34 4.39 5.21
C GLY A 17 35.75 5.62 4.50
N ALA A 18 34.61 5.43 3.83
CA ALA A 18 33.86 6.51 3.22
C ALA A 18 33.13 7.35 4.31
N ILE A 19 32.83 8.60 3.97
CA ILE A 19 31.99 9.48 4.80
C ILE A 19 30.56 8.91 4.84
N THR A 20 29.96 8.86 6.01
CA THR A 20 28.57 8.43 6.20
C THR A 20 27.60 9.41 5.52
N PRO A 21 26.74 8.97 4.60
CA PRO A 21 25.76 9.85 3.97
C PRO A 21 24.61 10.20 4.92
N PRO A 22 23.83 11.27 4.67
CA PRO A 22 22.68 11.65 5.47
C PRO A 22 21.56 10.59 5.52
N TYR A 23 21.44 9.82 4.45
CA TYR A 23 20.53 8.67 4.34
C TYR A 23 21.28 7.54 3.65
N GLU A 24 21.46 6.44 4.37
CA GLU A 24 22.34 5.37 3.92
C GLU A 24 21.56 4.32 3.12
N MET A 25 22.13 3.88 2.01
CA MET A 25 21.64 2.77 1.20
C MET A 25 22.37 1.48 1.57
N PRO A 26 21.77 0.31 1.33
CA PRO A 26 22.48 -0.96 1.51
C PRO A 26 23.82 -0.98 0.76
N SER A 27 24.77 -1.76 1.26
CA SER A 27 26.08 -1.92 0.65
C SER A 27 25.98 -2.13 -0.87
N LYS A 28 26.91 -1.53 -1.61
CA LYS A 28 27.04 -1.72 -3.07
C LYS A 28 27.16 -3.20 -3.48
N TYR A 29 27.55 -4.08 -2.58
CA TYR A 29 27.64 -5.52 -2.81
C TYR A 29 26.26 -6.22 -2.72
N GLU A 30 25.25 -5.56 -2.14
CA GLU A 30 23.85 -6.02 -2.06
C GLU A 30 22.97 -5.46 -3.18
N LYS A 31 23.56 -4.84 -4.20
CA LYS A 31 22.83 -4.25 -5.36
C LYS A 31 21.91 -5.23 -6.10
N GLY A 32 22.07 -6.53 -5.88
CA GLY A 32 21.19 -7.57 -6.44
C GLY A 32 19.87 -7.76 -5.68
N VAL A 33 19.70 -7.10 -4.50
CA VAL A 33 18.46 -7.15 -3.72
C VAL A 33 17.55 -6.03 -4.21
N VAL A 34 16.79 -6.30 -5.28
CA VAL A 34 15.96 -5.33 -5.98
C VAL A 34 14.59 -5.91 -6.33
N ARG A 35 13.60 -5.01 -6.47
CA ARG A 35 12.29 -5.38 -7.03
C ARG A 35 12.41 -5.74 -8.51
N THR A 36 11.60 -6.70 -8.95
CA THR A 36 11.40 -6.94 -10.40
C THR A 36 10.30 -6.01 -10.91
N LEU A 37 10.59 -5.27 -11.95
CA LEU A 37 9.64 -4.35 -12.59
C LEU A 37 9.03 -5.04 -13.82
N THR A 38 7.72 -4.94 -13.99
CA THR A 38 7.04 -5.50 -15.18
C THR A 38 7.15 -4.60 -16.41
N ASN A 39 7.38 -3.32 -16.21
CA ASN A 39 7.53 -2.34 -17.30
C ASN A 39 8.63 -1.32 -16.99
N PRO A 40 9.93 -1.72 -16.99
CA PRO A 40 11.02 -0.86 -16.55
C PRO A 40 11.32 0.31 -17.50
N LYS A 41 10.85 0.27 -18.74
CA LYS A 41 11.13 1.29 -19.79
C LYS A 41 9.86 1.88 -20.40
N GLY A 42 8.68 1.51 -19.91
CA GLY A 42 7.42 1.93 -20.50
C GLY A 42 6.93 3.26 -19.95
N GLU A 43 5.92 3.80 -20.64
CA GLU A 43 5.14 4.91 -20.12
C GLU A 43 4.50 4.56 -18.76
N PRO A 44 4.20 5.55 -17.91
CA PRO A 44 3.65 5.34 -16.57
C PRO A 44 2.17 4.89 -16.59
N ARG A 45 1.82 3.92 -17.44
CA ARG A 45 0.45 3.39 -17.51
C ARG A 45 0.20 2.36 -16.42
N VAL A 46 0.88 1.23 -16.48
CA VAL A 46 0.80 0.19 -15.45
C VAL A 46 2.21 -0.12 -14.98
N GLN A 47 2.51 0.20 -13.74
CA GLN A 47 3.79 -0.10 -13.12
C GLN A 47 3.59 -1.09 -11.99
N ASN A 48 4.17 -2.27 -12.14
CA ASN A 48 4.21 -3.26 -11.09
C ASN A 48 5.66 -3.48 -10.67
N ALA A 49 5.89 -3.49 -9.37
CA ALA A 49 7.16 -3.85 -8.77
C ALA A 49 6.93 -4.98 -7.77
N ARG A 50 7.72 -6.04 -7.85
CA ARG A 50 7.55 -7.27 -7.07
C ARG A 50 8.65 -7.40 -6.03
N THR A 51 8.26 -7.67 -4.80
CA THR A 51 9.16 -7.87 -3.65
C THR A 51 10.05 -9.11 -3.86
N PRO A 52 11.36 -9.02 -3.60
CA PRO A 52 12.29 -10.14 -3.75
C PRO A 52 12.31 -11.04 -2.50
N HIS A 53 11.23 -11.75 -2.18
CA HIS A 53 11.09 -12.57 -0.97
C HIS A 53 12.23 -13.54 -0.74
N GLN A 54 12.78 -14.14 -1.81
CA GLN A 54 13.89 -15.09 -1.74
C GLN A 54 15.21 -14.47 -1.26
N ARG A 55 15.29 -13.12 -1.25
CA ARG A 55 16.48 -12.36 -0.82
C ARG A 55 16.30 -11.68 0.53
N LEU A 56 15.08 -11.66 1.04
CA LEU A 56 14.76 -11.03 2.33
C LEU A 56 14.81 -12.03 3.48
N ARG A 57 14.99 -11.52 4.68
CA ARG A 57 14.92 -12.27 5.93
C ARG A 57 14.09 -11.48 6.94
N GLY A 58 13.39 -12.20 7.80
CA GLY A 58 12.47 -11.60 8.77
C GLY A 58 11.10 -11.29 8.19
N THR A 59 10.27 -10.60 8.98
CA THR A 59 8.85 -10.34 8.66
C THR A 59 8.66 -9.03 7.91
N VAL A 60 9.45 -8.00 8.21
CA VAL A 60 9.28 -6.66 7.67
C VAL A 60 9.95 -6.54 6.30
N THR A 61 9.21 -6.05 5.32
CA THR A 61 9.73 -5.70 4.01
C THR A 61 10.26 -4.26 4.03
N PRO A 62 11.53 -4.01 3.67
CA PRO A 62 12.06 -2.66 3.54
C PRO A 62 11.20 -1.81 2.59
N ASN A 63 11.00 -0.52 2.90
CA ASN A 63 10.09 0.36 2.14
C ASN A 63 10.42 0.42 0.65
N GLY A 64 11.70 0.52 0.30
CA GLY A 64 12.17 0.52 -1.08
C GLY A 64 11.96 -0.81 -1.83
N LEU A 65 11.67 -1.90 -1.11
CA LEU A 65 11.44 -3.24 -1.67
C LEU A 65 9.97 -3.69 -1.57
N HIS A 66 9.10 -2.89 -0.95
CA HIS A 66 7.66 -3.15 -0.91
C HIS A 66 7.09 -3.23 -2.32
N PHE A 67 6.20 -4.20 -2.57
CA PHE A 67 5.59 -4.32 -3.88
C PHE A 67 4.76 -3.10 -4.24
N VAL A 68 4.62 -2.85 -5.54
CA VAL A 68 3.80 -1.76 -6.07
C VAL A 68 2.92 -2.29 -7.20
N VAL A 69 1.67 -1.88 -7.21
CA VAL A 69 0.79 -1.91 -8.37
C VAL A 69 0.24 -0.49 -8.54
N ALA A 70 0.56 0.16 -9.65
CA ALA A 70 0.09 1.50 -9.97
C ALA A 70 -0.40 1.54 -11.41
N GLN A 71 -1.63 1.99 -11.63
CA GLN A 71 -2.29 1.97 -12.95
C GLN A 71 -1.76 3.07 -13.88
N SER A 72 -1.21 4.15 -13.32
CA SER A 72 -0.67 5.30 -14.07
C SER A 72 0.58 5.90 -13.40
N GLY A 73 1.37 5.06 -12.73
CA GLY A 73 2.52 5.54 -11.94
C GLY A 73 2.12 6.14 -10.60
N ALA A 74 3.12 6.61 -9.85
CA ALA A 74 2.90 7.34 -8.60
C ALA A 74 2.74 8.83 -8.92
N PRO A 75 1.63 9.48 -8.50
CA PRO A 75 1.46 10.92 -8.69
C PRO A 75 2.47 11.69 -7.84
N ASP A 76 2.95 12.81 -8.37
CA ASP A 76 3.80 13.78 -7.64
C ASP A 76 2.89 14.72 -6.86
N ILE A 77 2.67 14.39 -5.59
CA ILE A 77 1.73 15.11 -4.72
C ILE A 77 2.48 16.05 -3.78
N ASP A 78 2.21 17.34 -3.90
CA ASP A 78 2.60 18.35 -2.92
C ASP A 78 1.76 18.16 -1.63
N PRO A 79 2.37 17.72 -0.50
CA PRO A 79 1.63 17.45 0.74
C PRO A 79 0.97 18.71 1.32
N ALA A 80 1.51 19.91 1.06
CA ALA A 80 0.93 21.17 1.51
C ALA A 80 -0.42 21.47 0.84
N LYS A 81 -0.64 20.92 -0.36
CA LYS A 81 -1.87 21.09 -1.14
C LYS A 81 -2.81 19.90 -1.06
N HIS A 82 -2.31 18.74 -0.64
CA HIS A 82 -3.14 17.54 -0.55
C HIS A 82 -4.16 17.63 0.58
N ARG A 83 -5.36 17.11 0.33
CA ARG A 83 -6.48 17.12 1.29
C ARG A 83 -7.18 15.77 1.29
N LEU A 84 -7.58 15.33 2.48
CA LEU A 84 -8.55 14.26 2.66
C LEU A 84 -9.90 14.87 3.00
N VAL A 85 -10.93 14.58 2.23
CA VAL A 85 -12.30 15.01 2.50
C VAL A 85 -13.13 13.80 2.95
N ILE A 86 -13.81 13.93 4.09
CA ILE A 86 -14.82 12.97 4.58
C ILE A 86 -16.17 13.65 4.47
N HIS A 87 -17.11 13.06 3.73
CA HIS A 87 -18.43 13.63 3.45
C HIS A 87 -19.50 12.55 3.21
N GLY A 88 -20.66 12.94 2.71
CA GLY A 88 -21.81 12.06 2.48
C GLY A 88 -22.70 11.95 3.71
N LEU A 89 -23.03 10.75 4.14
CA LEU A 89 -23.88 10.49 5.30
C LEU A 89 -23.13 10.73 6.62
N VAL A 90 -22.77 11.99 6.86
CA VAL A 90 -22.15 12.52 8.10
C VAL A 90 -22.86 13.78 8.54
N LYS A 91 -22.82 14.10 9.83
CA LYS A 91 -23.38 15.35 10.37
C LYS A 91 -22.59 16.58 9.93
N ARG A 92 -21.27 16.45 9.82
CA ARG A 92 -20.35 17.54 9.43
C ARG A 92 -19.32 16.99 8.43
N PRO A 93 -19.36 17.41 7.18
CA PRO A 93 -18.24 17.15 6.27
C PRO A 93 -16.95 17.75 6.83
N LEU A 94 -15.86 16.99 6.80
CA LEU A 94 -14.56 17.39 7.32
C LEU A 94 -13.51 17.33 6.21
N MET A 95 -12.55 18.25 6.32
CA MET A 95 -11.39 18.29 5.43
C MET A 95 -10.11 18.31 6.27
N PHE A 96 -9.21 17.38 6.00
CA PHE A 96 -7.95 17.24 6.72
C PHE A 96 -6.77 17.54 5.80
N THR A 97 -5.81 18.30 6.33
CA THR A 97 -4.45 18.40 5.78
C THR A 97 -3.57 17.34 6.42
N LEU A 98 -2.36 17.12 5.88
CA LEU A 98 -1.37 16.26 6.53
C LEU A 98 -1.08 16.76 7.96
N ASP A 99 -0.82 18.06 8.13
CA ASP A 99 -0.53 18.67 9.44
C ASP A 99 -1.68 18.52 10.44
N THR A 100 -2.93 18.55 9.98
CA THR A 100 -4.08 18.32 10.87
C THR A 100 -4.15 16.87 11.31
N LEU A 101 -3.92 15.91 10.41
CA LEU A 101 -3.89 14.49 10.76
C LEU A 101 -2.77 14.14 11.76
N GLU A 102 -1.62 14.81 11.67
CA GLU A 102 -0.51 14.61 12.60
C GLU A 102 -0.80 15.00 14.05
N ARG A 103 -1.86 15.77 14.28
CA ARG A 103 -2.29 16.18 15.64
C ARG A 103 -3.21 15.15 16.31
N TYR A 104 -3.70 14.16 15.57
CA TYR A 104 -4.51 13.09 16.13
C TYR A 104 -3.64 12.02 16.78
N PRO A 105 -4.16 11.28 17.77
CA PRO A 105 -3.50 10.10 18.29
C PRO A 105 -3.21 9.11 17.16
N MET A 106 -1.97 8.66 17.08
CA MET A 106 -1.55 7.65 16.10
C MET A 106 -1.36 6.29 16.77
N VAL A 107 -1.61 5.25 16.01
CA VAL A 107 -1.33 3.87 16.39
C VAL A 107 -0.40 3.24 15.34
N SER A 108 0.40 2.26 15.78
CA SER A 108 1.23 1.45 14.89
C SER A 108 0.73 0.01 14.87
N ARG A 109 0.68 -0.58 13.67
CA ARG A 109 0.25 -1.98 13.48
C ARG A 109 1.10 -2.67 12.42
N MET A 110 1.50 -3.90 12.71
CA MET A 110 2.07 -4.79 11.70
C MET A 110 0.93 -5.35 10.83
N ALA A 111 1.01 -5.13 9.53
CA ALA A 111 0.09 -5.72 8.58
C ALA A 111 0.79 -6.00 7.24
N PHE A 112 0.46 -7.13 6.63
CA PHE A 112 0.81 -7.36 5.24
C PHE A 112 -0.30 -6.83 4.33
N ILE A 113 0.09 -6.47 3.12
CA ILE A 113 -0.81 -6.15 2.01
C ILE A 113 -0.49 -7.14 0.89
N GLU A 114 -1.52 -7.75 0.32
CA GLU A 114 -1.41 -8.64 -0.82
C GLU A 114 -2.32 -8.18 -1.94
N CYS A 115 -1.82 -8.14 -3.16
CA CYS A 115 -2.61 -7.85 -4.34
C CYS A 115 -3.46 -9.06 -4.72
N GLY A 116 -4.73 -8.89 -5.04
CA GLY A 116 -5.60 -9.98 -5.52
C GLY A 116 -5.11 -10.67 -6.80
N GLY A 117 -4.25 -10.02 -7.57
CA GLY A 117 -3.56 -10.64 -8.71
C GLY A 117 -2.26 -11.36 -8.35
N ASN A 118 -1.88 -11.45 -7.07
CA ASN A 118 -0.71 -12.22 -6.67
C ASN A 118 -0.93 -13.69 -7.04
N SER A 119 0.11 -14.35 -7.55
CA SER A 119 0.04 -15.76 -8.00
C SER A 119 -0.89 -16.05 -9.20
N ALA A 120 -1.51 -15.05 -9.81
CA ALA A 120 -2.44 -15.24 -10.93
C ALA A 120 -1.89 -16.10 -12.08
N PRO A 121 -0.59 -16.05 -12.46
CA PRO A 121 -0.07 -16.95 -13.50
C PRO A 121 -0.15 -18.44 -13.17
N MET A 122 -0.31 -18.82 -11.91
CA MET A 122 -0.46 -20.23 -11.50
C MET A 122 -1.82 -20.82 -11.90
N PHE A 123 -2.80 -19.97 -12.22
CA PHE A 123 -4.11 -20.42 -12.73
C PHE A 123 -4.13 -20.62 -14.26
N SER A 124 -2.96 -20.48 -14.92
CA SER A 124 -2.85 -20.79 -16.35
C SER A 124 -3.10 -22.28 -16.61
N PRO A 125 -3.83 -22.65 -17.69
CA PRO A 125 -4.01 -24.05 -18.10
C PRO A 125 -2.69 -24.78 -18.40
N THR A 126 -1.66 -24.03 -18.76
CA THR A 126 -0.30 -24.56 -18.99
C THR A 126 0.63 -24.09 -17.88
N PRO A 127 1.51 -24.97 -17.35
CA PRO A 127 2.47 -24.60 -16.32
C PRO A 127 3.34 -23.41 -16.74
N VAL A 128 3.43 -22.40 -15.88
CA VAL A 128 4.24 -21.20 -16.12
C VAL A 128 5.63 -21.41 -15.53
N GLN A 129 6.66 -21.24 -16.36
CA GLN A 129 8.06 -21.22 -15.91
C GLN A 129 8.42 -19.80 -15.48
N ALA A 130 8.44 -19.54 -14.18
CA ALA A 130 8.72 -18.22 -13.61
C ALA A 130 9.45 -18.33 -12.27
N THR A 131 10.13 -17.25 -11.88
CA THR A 131 10.76 -17.17 -10.56
C THR A 131 9.73 -16.98 -9.46
N LEU A 132 10.08 -17.35 -8.22
CA LEU A 132 9.25 -17.11 -7.03
C LEU A 132 8.81 -15.63 -6.94
N GLN A 133 9.73 -14.70 -7.17
CA GLN A 133 9.45 -13.27 -7.17
C GLN A 133 8.42 -12.87 -8.25
N ALA A 134 8.51 -13.47 -9.44
CA ALA A 134 7.56 -13.18 -10.52
C ALA A 134 6.17 -13.74 -10.24
N LEU A 135 6.06 -14.87 -9.53
CA LEU A 135 4.79 -15.49 -9.18
C LEU A 135 4.16 -14.84 -7.93
N HIS A 136 4.92 -14.74 -6.85
CA HIS A 136 4.39 -14.42 -5.51
C HIS A 136 4.86 -13.09 -4.94
N GLY A 137 5.52 -12.24 -5.73
CA GLY A 137 6.14 -11.00 -5.26
C GLY A 137 5.19 -9.84 -5.01
N MET A 138 3.88 -10.01 -5.11
CA MET A 138 2.90 -8.94 -4.84
C MET A 138 2.26 -9.07 -3.45
N VAL A 139 3.06 -9.41 -2.46
CA VAL A 139 2.74 -9.35 -1.03
C VAL A 139 3.92 -8.72 -0.30
N SER A 140 3.66 -7.92 0.73
CA SER A 140 4.71 -7.30 1.57
C SER A 140 4.13 -6.97 2.94
N CYS A 141 4.93 -7.12 3.99
CA CYS A 141 4.58 -6.81 5.36
C CYS A 141 5.33 -5.57 5.85
N SER A 142 4.64 -4.68 6.55
CA SER A 142 5.23 -3.47 7.12
C SER A 142 4.58 -3.13 8.44
N GLU A 143 5.29 -2.36 9.27
CA GLU A 143 4.67 -1.59 10.33
C GLU A 143 4.07 -0.32 9.73
N TRP A 144 2.78 -0.12 9.95
CA TRP A 144 2.04 1.03 9.48
C TRP A 144 1.66 1.91 10.67
N THR A 145 1.93 3.21 10.56
CA THR A 145 1.59 4.17 11.61
C THR A 145 0.69 5.27 11.05
N GLY A 146 -0.38 5.57 11.77
CA GLY A 146 -1.34 6.58 11.35
C GLY A 146 -2.54 6.71 12.30
N VAL A 147 -3.56 7.40 11.85
CA VAL A 147 -4.78 7.71 12.60
C VAL A 147 -5.85 6.67 12.31
N LEU A 148 -6.49 6.12 13.33
CA LEU A 148 -7.65 5.23 13.14
C LEU A 148 -8.76 5.97 12.40
N LEU A 149 -9.32 5.33 11.38
CA LEU A 149 -10.42 5.94 10.61
C LEU A 149 -11.65 6.18 11.49
N SER A 150 -11.93 5.29 12.44
CA SER A 150 -13.03 5.45 13.40
C SER A 150 -12.98 6.79 14.13
N THR A 151 -11.79 7.25 14.57
CA THR A 151 -11.62 8.55 15.24
C THR A 151 -12.10 9.71 14.36
N LEU A 152 -11.76 9.69 13.07
CA LEU A 152 -12.16 10.75 12.14
C LEU A 152 -13.66 10.69 11.79
N LEU A 153 -14.20 9.47 11.68
CA LEU A 153 -15.62 9.26 11.41
C LEU A 153 -16.50 9.65 12.61
N GLU A 154 -16.05 9.37 13.82
CA GLU A 154 -16.74 9.81 15.05
C GLU A 154 -16.76 11.34 15.13
N GLU A 155 -15.68 12.03 14.79
CA GLU A 155 -15.63 13.48 14.75
C GLU A 155 -16.55 14.05 13.67
N ALA A 156 -16.61 13.45 12.49
CA ALA A 156 -17.56 13.84 11.45
C ALA A 156 -19.03 13.63 11.87
N GLY A 157 -19.26 12.68 12.78
CA GLY A 157 -20.58 12.29 13.27
C GLY A 157 -21.36 11.53 12.21
N LEU A 158 -21.37 10.21 12.32
CA LEU A 158 -22.07 9.33 11.38
C LEU A 158 -23.59 9.57 11.37
N ASP A 159 -24.17 9.61 10.17
CA ASP A 159 -25.63 9.47 10.01
C ASP A 159 -26.00 7.98 10.25
N PRO A 160 -27.10 7.67 10.97
CA PRO A 160 -27.53 6.30 11.21
C PRO A 160 -27.79 5.46 9.96
N ARG A 161 -28.02 6.11 8.81
CA ARG A 161 -28.19 5.46 7.51
C ARG A 161 -26.89 5.00 6.87
N ALA A 162 -25.74 5.54 7.31
CA ALA A 162 -24.44 5.17 6.76
C ALA A 162 -24.15 3.69 7.02
N LYS A 163 -23.87 2.93 5.95
CA LYS A 163 -23.54 1.50 5.99
C LYS A 163 -22.25 1.18 5.23
N TRP A 164 -21.84 2.09 4.34
CA TRP A 164 -20.70 1.92 3.48
C TRP A 164 -19.84 3.17 3.47
N LEU A 165 -18.58 2.99 3.14
CA LEU A 165 -17.67 4.08 2.78
C LEU A 165 -17.10 3.81 1.39
N ILE A 166 -16.97 4.84 0.59
CA ILE A 166 -16.34 4.81 -0.73
C ILE A 166 -15.06 5.62 -0.62
N ALA A 167 -13.92 4.93 -0.70
CA ALA A 167 -12.61 5.56 -0.64
C ALA A 167 -12.04 5.79 -2.05
N GLU A 168 -11.43 6.94 -2.30
CA GLU A 168 -10.92 7.36 -3.59
C GLU A 168 -9.49 7.88 -3.50
N GLY A 169 -8.62 7.42 -4.41
CA GLY A 169 -7.24 7.88 -4.58
C GLY A 169 -7.11 9.10 -5.49
N ALA A 170 -5.97 9.79 -5.39
CA ALA A 170 -5.64 10.95 -6.22
C ALA A 170 -4.82 10.58 -7.48
N ASP A 171 -4.73 9.30 -7.83
CA ASP A 171 -4.10 8.83 -9.06
C ASP A 171 -4.99 9.12 -10.29
N ALA A 172 -4.42 9.12 -11.49
CA ALA A 172 -5.14 9.48 -12.71
C ALA A 172 -6.39 8.62 -12.97
N PRO A 173 -6.40 7.29 -12.75
CA PRO A 173 -7.61 6.49 -12.86
C PRO A 173 -8.56 6.65 -11.67
N THR A 174 -8.19 7.41 -10.64
CA THR A 174 -9.01 7.63 -9.44
C THR A 174 -9.53 6.31 -8.84
N LEU A 175 -8.59 5.42 -8.49
CA LEU A 175 -8.96 4.12 -7.92
C LEU A 175 -9.91 4.29 -6.75
N THR A 176 -11.07 3.68 -6.86
CA THR A 176 -12.19 3.85 -5.91
C THR A 176 -12.70 2.48 -5.51
N ARG A 177 -12.91 2.25 -4.21
CA ARG A 177 -13.47 1.00 -3.67
C ARG A 177 -14.49 1.27 -2.57
N SER A 178 -15.50 0.42 -2.52
CA SER A 178 -16.52 0.42 -1.46
C SER A 178 -16.15 -0.55 -0.34
N THR A 179 -16.23 -0.07 0.89
CA THR A 179 -15.94 -0.87 2.08
C THR A 179 -17.15 -0.80 3.03
N PRO A 180 -17.62 -1.91 3.63
CA PRO A 180 -18.62 -1.85 4.69
C PRO A 180 -18.14 -0.94 5.83
N LEU A 181 -19.02 -0.08 6.34
CA LEU A 181 -18.70 0.86 7.42
C LEU A 181 -18.16 0.14 8.66
N ALA A 182 -18.67 -1.06 8.96
CA ALA A 182 -18.18 -1.86 10.09
C ALA A 182 -16.67 -2.10 10.03
N LYS A 183 -16.10 -2.40 8.84
CA LYS A 183 -14.65 -2.54 8.66
C LYS A 183 -13.93 -1.21 8.86
N GLY A 184 -14.52 -0.10 8.37
CA GLY A 184 -13.98 1.24 8.59
C GLY A 184 -13.89 1.65 10.05
N MET A 185 -14.85 1.19 10.86
CA MET A 185 -14.92 1.47 12.31
C MET A 185 -14.07 0.53 13.16
N ASP A 186 -13.72 -0.65 12.67
CA ASP A 186 -12.98 -1.66 13.42
C ASP A 186 -11.47 -1.34 13.48
N ASP A 187 -10.77 -1.52 12.39
CA ASP A 187 -9.31 -1.48 12.37
C ASP A 187 -8.71 -0.67 11.21
N ALA A 188 -9.55 -0.03 10.41
CA ALA A 188 -9.09 0.81 9.29
C ALA A 188 -8.25 2.00 9.79
N MET A 189 -7.22 2.35 9.03
CA MET A 189 -6.28 3.41 9.39
C MET A 189 -6.00 4.34 8.19
N ILE A 190 -5.87 5.62 8.46
CA ILE A 190 -5.21 6.56 7.55
C ILE A 190 -3.71 6.51 7.86
N ALA A 191 -2.98 5.67 7.13
CA ALA A 191 -1.55 5.49 7.34
C ALA A 191 -0.76 6.66 6.75
N LEU A 192 0.16 7.22 7.53
CA LEU A 192 1.05 8.33 7.19
C LEU A 192 2.51 7.89 7.14
N TYR A 193 2.84 6.81 7.85
CA TYR A 193 4.20 6.26 7.96
C TYR A 193 4.22 4.77 7.69
N GLN A 194 5.36 4.29 7.22
CA GLN A 194 5.65 2.90 6.95
C GLN A 194 7.05 2.58 7.44
N ASN A 195 7.19 1.59 8.34
CA ASN A 195 8.47 1.20 8.95
C ASN A 195 9.27 2.39 9.52
N GLY A 196 8.58 3.30 10.23
CA GLY A 196 9.21 4.44 10.91
C GLY A 196 9.52 5.66 10.04
N GLU A 197 9.29 5.62 8.74
CA GLU A 197 9.49 6.76 7.84
C GLU A 197 8.21 7.13 7.08
N ARG A 198 8.18 8.30 6.45
CA ARG A 198 7.07 8.68 5.57
C ARG A 198 6.84 7.65 4.49
N LEU A 199 5.58 7.50 4.06
CA LEU A 199 5.25 6.64 2.94
C LEU A 199 6.09 7.00 1.72
N MET A 200 6.62 5.99 1.02
CA MET A 200 7.22 6.22 -0.28
C MET A 200 6.15 6.68 -1.29
N PRO A 201 6.50 7.50 -2.31
CA PRO A 201 5.54 7.95 -3.32
C PRO A 201 4.73 6.81 -3.93
N ALA A 202 5.39 5.72 -4.33
CA ALA A 202 4.73 4.55 -4.91
C ALA A 202 3.86 3.75 -3.91
N ASN A 203 4.07 3.95 -2.61
CA ASN A 203 3.31 3.28 -1.54
C ASN A 203 2.14 4.12 -1.03
N GLY A 204 1.93 5.33 -1.57
CA GLY A 204 0.75 6.14 -1.31
C GLY A 204 0.99 7.46 -0.59
N TYR A 205 2.22 8.03 -0.63
CA TYR A 205 2.50 9.36 -0.06
C TYR A 205 1.53 10.43 -0.60
N PRO A 206 1.01 11.36 0.24
CA PRO A 206 1.33 11.58 1.65
C PRO A 206 0.51 10.74 2.64
N MET A 207 -0.60 10.12 2.19
CA MET A 207 -1.46 9.30 3.04
C MET A 207 -2.17 8.21 2.23
N ARG A 208 -2.47 7.11 2.90
CA ARG A 208 -3.25 6.01 2.30
C ARG A 208 -4.25 5.43 3.29
N LEU A 209 -5.32 4.87 2.78
CA LEU A 209 -6.16 3.97 3.55
C LEU A 209 -5.43 2.63 3.72
N LEU A 210 -5.46 2.08 4.91
CA LEU A 210 -5.03 0.74 5.22
C LEU A 210 -6.22 -0.04 5.79
N LEU A 211 -6.53 -1.17 5.18
CA LEU A 211 -7.56 -2.13 5.62
C LEU A 211 -6.87 -3.47 5.91
N PRO A 212 -6.43 -3.73 7.14
CA PRO A 212 -5.73 -4.96 7.48
C PRO A 212 -6.57 -6.21 7.18
N GLY A 213 -5.94 -7.24 6.61
CA GLY A 213 -6.60 -8.51 6.29
C GLY A 213 -7.51 -8.48 5.05
N TRP A 214 -7.62 -7.33 4.37
CA TRP A 214 -8.39 -7.18 3.14
C TRP A 214 -7.47 -7.09 1.92
N GLU A 215 -8.01 -7.41 0.75
CA GLU A 215 -7.28 -7.39 -0.52
C GLU A 215 -6.58 -6.05 -0.76
N GLY A 216 -5.35 -6.08 -1.28
CA GLY A 216 -4.48 -4.90 -1.36
C GLY A 216 -5.07 -3.70 -2.11
N ASN A 217 -5.96 -3.94 -3.08
CA ASN A 217 -6.65 -2.86 -3.80
C ASN A 217 -7.67 -2.09 -2.92
N MET A 218 -8.10 -2.68 -1.80
CA MET A 218 -8.98 -2.01 -0.82
C MET A 218 -8.22 -0.98 0.03
N SER A 219 -6.91 -1.13 0.14
CA SER A 219 -6.01 -0.19 0.83
C SER A 219 -5.59 0.95 -0.11
N ILE A 220 -6.50 1.89 -0.34
CA ILE A 220 -6.39 2.97 -1.33
C ILE A 220 -5.20 3.88 -1.05
N LYS A 221 -4.29 3.99 -2.03
CA LYS A 221 -3.12 4.89 -2.01
C LYS A 221 -3.52 6.32 -2.40
N TRP A 222 -2.71 7.31 -1.99
CA TRP A 222 -2.93 8.72 -2.33
C TRP A 222 -4.34 9.17 -1.99
N LEU A 223 -4.82 8.73 -0.82
CA LEU A 223 -6.20 8.91 -0.39
C LEU A 223 -6.58 10.38 -0.36
N ARG A 224 -7.65 10.75 -1.07
CA ARG A 224 -8.16 12.13 -1.12
C ARG A 224 -9.60 12.29 -0.68
N ARG A 225 -10.41 11.22 -0.72
CA ARG A 225 -11.83 11.30 -0.39
C ARG A 225 -12.34 10.01 0.22
N ILE A 226 -13.21 10.16 1.22
CA ILE A 226 -14.06 9.10 1.75
C ILE A 226 -15.49 9.62 1.79
N GLU A 227 -16.38 8.97 1.09
CA GLU A 227 -17.81 9.25 1.06
C GLU A 227 -18.58 8.19 1.83
N LEU A 228 -19.41 8.61 2.79
CA LEU A 228 -20.28 7.73 3.57
C LEU A 228 -21.61 7.59 2.86
N THR A 229 -22.07 6.34 2.63
CA THR A 229 -23.27 6.02 1.86
C THR A 229 -24.09 4.93 2.55
N ASP A 230 -25.36 4.77 2.15
CA ASP A 230 -26.24 3.71 2.62
C ASP A 230 -26.16 2.43 1.76
N GLN A 231 -25.54 2.55 0.58
CA GLN A 231 -25.34 1.47 -0.38
C GLN A 231 -23.88 1.45 -0.87
N PRO A 232 -23.35 0.30 -1.32
CA PRO A 232 -22.05 0.24 -1.95
C PRO A 232 -22.07 1.03 -3.27
N GLY A 233 -20.95 1.66 -3.62
CA GLY A 233 -20.77 2.30 -4.92
C GLY A 233 -20.56 1.26 -6.03
N MET A 234 -21.06 1.57 -7.23
CA MET A 234 -20.74 0.81 -8.44
C MET A 234 -19.50 1.40 -9.11
N THR A 235 -18.36 1.27 -8.44
CA THR A 235 -17.10 1.79 -8.96
C THR A 235 -16.63 0.98 -10.17
N PHE A 236 -15.78 1.57 -11.02
CA PHE A 236 -15.26 0.87 -12.19
C PHE A 236 -14.54 -0.46 -11.85
N PRO A 237 -13.67 -0.52 -10.81
CA PRO A 237 -13.07 -1.79 -10.41
C PRO A 237 -14.09 -2.83 -9.95
N GLU A 238 -15.11 -2.42 -9.22
CA GLU A 238 -16.15 -3.31 -8.69
C GLU A 238 -17.09 -3.83 -9.77
N SER A 239 -17.29 -3.07 -10.83
CA SER A 239 -18.13 -3.49 -11.94
C SER A 239 -17.44 -4.39 -12.96
N LYS A 240 -16.08 -4.46 -12.96
CA LYS A 240 -15.31 -5.19 -14.00
C LYS A 240 -14.28 -6.17 -13.49
N THR A 241 -13.49 -5.79 -12.49
CA THR A 241 -12.26 -6.52 -12.14
C THR A 241 -12.39 -7.30 -10.83
N TYR A 242 -13.09 -6.72 -9.86
CA TYR A 242 -13.19 -7.23 -8.49
C TYR A 242 -14.62 -7.64 -8.13
N ALA A 243 -15.38 -8.09 -9.11
CA ALA A 243 -16.70 -8.66 -8.92
C ALA A 243 -16.89 -9.89 -9.80
N GLN A 244 -17.64 -10.87 -9.31
CA GLN A 244 -18.08 -12.04 -10.03
C GLN A 244 -19.60 -12.03 -10.13
N LEU A 245 -20.12 -12.20 -11.34
CA LEU A 245 -21.55 -12.42 -11.54
C LEU A 245 -21.90 -13.85 -11.16
N LEU A 246 -22.83 -13.98 -10.21
CA LEU A 246 -23.42 -15.25 -9.82
C LEU A 246 -24.67 -15.56 -10.65
N PRO A 247 -25.12 -16.83 -10.72
CA PRO A 247 -26.39 -17.17 -11.29
C PRO A 247 -27.53 -16.34 -10.68
N GLY A 248 -28.44 -15.84 -11.52
CA GLY A 248 -29.52 -14.94 -11.10
C GLY A 248 -29.17 -13.46 -11.09
N GLY A 249 -28.03 -13.05 -11.66
CA GLY A 249 -27.66 -11.64 -11.86
C GLY A 249 -27.13 -10.94 -10.59
N LYS A 250 -26.84 -11.67 -9.52
CA LYS A 250 -26.20 -11.12 -8.31
C LYS A 250 -24.71 -10.93 -8.55
N ALA A 251 -24.16 -9.80 -8.11
CA ALA A 251 -22.72 -9.58 -8.08
C ALA A 251 -22.15 -9.97 -6.71
N TYR A 252 -21.05 -10.72 -6.71
CA TYR A 252 -20.22 -10.97 -5.53
C TYR A 252 -18.96 -10.11 -5.66
N GLN A 253 -18.69 -9.27 -4.67
CA GLN A 253 -17.49 -8.44 -4.62
C GLN A 253 -16.38 -9.16 -3.84
N PHE A 254 -15.14 -9.03 -4.32
CA PHE A 254 -13.95 -9.51 -3.60
C PHE A 254 -13.43 -8.40 -2.67
N TYR A 255 -13.13 -8.77 -1.44
CA TYR A 255 -12.60 -7.87 -0.39
C TYR A 255 -11.20 -8.26 0.07
#